data_dc220d3b16260223092b50d1775fcec9
#
_entry.id   dc220d3b16260223092b50d1775fcec9
#
_cell.length_a   1.000
_cell.length_b   1.000
_cell.length_c   1.000
_cell.angle_alpha   90.00
_cell.angle_beta   90.00
_cell.angle_gamma   90.00
#
_symmetry.space_group_name_H-M   'P 1'
#
loop_
_entity.id
_entity.type
_entity.pdbx_description
1 polymer ?
#
loop_
_entity_poly.entity_id
_entity_poly.type
_entity_poly.pdbx_seq_one_letter_code
_entity_poly.pdbx_strand_id
1 'polypeptide(L)'
;QCGLNVNECKLFHSDICTGYFGAKRFDRKKGRRVHMISLSSLLETSHRIPNLDYTLLLQVTQRICVDQNDVYEAYGRMCFNVLYGNKDDHGKNFAFLFDDEKDGYTLSPFYDITQTKEKFEHEMTVNGVGNPTEKDLLAVADRIELSIPKCKGIIDRVKEVLL
;
A
#
# COMPACT_ATOMS: atom_id res chain seq x y z
N GLN A 1 -0.09 9.30 10.66
CA GLN A 1 0.33 9.15 12.05
C GLN A 1 1.10 7.85 12.29
N CYS A 2 0.84 6.77 11.53
CA CYS A 2 1.72 5.57 11.51
C CYS A 2 3.08 5.79 10.80
N GLY A 3 3.37 7.01 10.36
CA GLY A 3 4.55 7.32 9.55
C GLY A 3 4.44 6.91 8.09
N LEU A 4 3.25 6.54 7.60
CA LEU A 4 2.99 6.21 6.21
C LEU A 4 2.71 7.46 5.37
N ASN A 5 3.19 7.46 4.14
CA ASN A 5 2.92 8.52 3.16
C ASN A 5 1.53 8.35 2.56
N VAL A 6 0.53 8.98 3.16
CA VAL A 6 -0.88 8.89 2.76
C VAL A 6 -1.25 10.02 1.81
N ASN A 7 -2.07 9.71 0.80
CA ASN A 7 -2.58 10.70 -0.13
C ASN A 7 -3.44 11.76 0.58
N GLU A 8 -3.26 13.03 0.21
CA GLU A 8 -4.09 14.12 0.73
C GLU A 8 -5.55 13.96 0.29
N CYS A 9 -6.45 13.97 1.25
CA CYS A 9 -7.89 13.92 0.99
C CYS A 9 -8.65 14.87 1.89
N LYS A 10 -9.85 15.25 1.46
CA LYS A 10 -10.74 16.18 2.18
C LYS A 10 -12.19 15.78 1.98
N LEU A 11 -12.97 15.85 3.05
CA LEU A 11 -14.41 15.81 2.98
C LEU A 11 -14.94 17.26 2.82
N PHE A 12 -15.58 17.53 1.71
CA PHE A 12 -16.22 18.82 1.45
C PHE A 12 -17.63 18.80 2.03
N HIS A 13 -18.00 19.86 2.73
CA HIS A 13 -19.34 19.99 3.31
C HIS A 13 -20.43 19.97 2.22
N SER A 14 -21.59 19.44 2.58
CA SER A 14 -22.80 19.45 1.76
C SER A 14 -24.03 19.62 2.65
N ASP A 15 -24.99 20.40 2.19
CA ASP A 15 -26.27 20.60 2.89
C ASP A 15 -27.28 19.48 2.63
N ILE A 16 -27.01 18.62 1.65
CA ILE A 16 -27.92 17.56 1.17
C ILE A 16 -27.44 16.13 1.44
N CYS A 17 -26.19 15.95 1.86
CA CYS A 17 -25.60 14.64 2.17
C CYS A 17 -24.47 14.78 3.20
N THR A 18 -23.85 13.67 3.62
CA THR A 18 -22.73 13.65 4.56
C THR A 18 -21.49 14.40 4.07
N GLY A 19 -21.42 14.74 2.79
CA GLY A 19 -20.32 15.49 2.16
C GLY A 19 -19.82 14.82 0.90
N TYR A 20 -18.93 15.53 0.20
CA TYR A 20 -18.27 15.03 -1.00
C TYR A 20 -16.80 14.72 -0.68
N PHE A 21 -16.38 13.47 -0.89
CA PHE A 21 -14.98 13.07 -0.73
C PHE A 21 -14.16 13.55 -1.93
N GLY A 22 -13.06 14.21 -1.65
CA GLY A 22 -12.08 14.62 -2.65
C GLY A 22 -10.71 14.12 -2.30
N ALA A 23 -9.99 13.57 -3.27
CA ALA A 23 -8.60 13.15 -3.15
C ALA A 23 -7.72 13.94 -4.11
N LYS A 24 -6.57 14.42 -3.64
CA LYS A 24 -5.62 15.13 -4.49
C LYS A 24 -4.98 14.17 -5.48
N ARG A 25 -4.94 14.60 -6.75
CA ARG A 25 -4.29 13.83 -7.81
C ARG A 25 -2.76 13.85 -7.62
N PHE A 26 -2.16 12.76 -7.21
CA PHE A 26 -0.70 12.62 -7.08
C PHE A 26 -0.01 12.30 -8.41
N ASP A 27 -0.76 11.88 -9.42
CA ASP A 27 -0.29 11.70 -10.80
C ASP A 27 -0.27 13.01 -11.60
N ARG A 28 -0.28 14.16 -10.90
CA ARG A 28 -0.17 15.50 -11.46
C ARG A 28 0.85 16.31 -10.69
N LYS A 29 1.89 16.80 -11.37
CA LYS A 29 2.93 17.66 -10.77
C LYS A 29 3.07 18.92 -11.62
N LYS A 30 2.79 20.10 -11.05
CA LYS A 30 2.90 21.42 -11.75
C LYS A 30 2.14 21.44 -13.09
N GLY A 31 0.92 20.89 -13.15
CA GLY A 31 0.09 20.85 -14.35
C GLY A 31 0.46 19.75 -15.37
N ARG A 32 1.55 19.01 -15.15
CA ARG A 32 1.98 17.89 -16.01
C ARG A 32 1.47 16.56 -15.48
N ARG A 33 1.29 15.60 -16.38
CA ARG A 33 1.01 14.22 -16.03
C ARG A 33 2.30 13.53 -15.57
N VAL A 34 2.24 12.80 -14.47
CA VAL A 34 3.30 11.91 -14.02
C VAL A 34 2.96 10.52 -14.53
N HIS A 35 3.92 9.81 -15.09
CA HIS A 35 3.72 8.42 -15.48
C HIS A 35 3.46 7.58 -14.22
N MET A 36 2.37 6.81 -14.27
CA MET A 36 1.93 5.96 -13.16
C MET A 36 1.58 4.58 -13.69
N ILE A 37 2.04 3.55 -12.99
CA ILE A 37 1.67 2.17 -13.27
C ILE A 37 1.28 1.46 -11.98
N SER A 38 0.15 0.76 -11.97
CA SER A 38 -0.24 -0.06 -10.81
C SER A 38 0.48 -1.42 -10.82
N LEU A 39 0.56 -2.07 -9.66
CA LEU A 39 1.12 -3.42 -9.55
C LEU A 39 0.38 -4.39 -10.47
N SER A 40 -0.96 -4.34 -10.51
CA SER A 40 -1.74 -5.18 -11.43
C SER A 40 -1.40 -4.96 -12.90
N SER A 41 -1.20 -3.69 -13.30
CA SER A 41 -0.84 -3.36 -14.68
C SER A 41 0.59 -3.78 -15.01
N LEU A 42 1.52 -3.58 -14.06
CA LEU A 42 2.93 -3.98 -14.23
C LEU A 42 3.09 -5.49 -14.39
N LEU A 43 2.27 -6.26 -13.68
CA LEU A 43 2.29 -7.73 -13.71
C LEU A 43 1.31 -8.33 -14.72
N GLU A 44 0.63 -7.48 -15.51
CA GLU A 44 -0.36 -7.91 -16.52
C GLU A 44 -1.44 -8.84 -15.93
N THR A 45 -1.84 -8.61 -14.67
CA THR A 45 -2.80 -9.45 -13.96
C THR A 45 -4.13 -8.75 -13.73
N SER A 46 -5.21 -9.53 -13.71
CA SER A 46 -6.54 -9.02 -13.40
C SER A 46 -6.74 -8.88 -11.89
N HIS A 47 -7.19 -7.69 -11.45
CA HIS A 47 -7.60 -7.47 -10.06
C HIS A 47 -8.85 -8.26 -9.64
N ARG A 48 -9.58 -8.85 -10.61
CA ARG A 48 -10.78 -9.67 -10.35
C ARG A 48 -10.44 -11.08 -9.88
N ILE A 49 -9.19 -11.48 -10.00
CA ILE A 49 -8.72 -12.80 -9.59
C ILE A 49 -7.70 -12.55 -8.48
N PRO A 50 -7.99 -12.93 -7.22
CA PRO A 50 -7.03 -12.78 -6.12
C PRO A 50 -5.89 -13.77 -6.34
N ASN A 51 -4.80 -13.30 -6.92
CA ASN A 51 -3.63 -14.09 -7.27
C ASN A 51 -2.30 -13.42 -6.91
N LEU A 52 -2.38 -12.33 -6.15
CA LEU A 52 -1.20 -11.59 -5.72
C LEU A 52 -0.91 -11.84 -4.24
N ASP A 53 0.37 -11.75 -3.91
CA ASP A 53 0.88 -11.84 -2.54
C ASP A 53 1.73 -10.61 -2.23
N TYR A 54 1.70 -10.16 -1.00
CA TYR A 54 2.50 -9.01 -0.56
C TYR A 54 4.00 -9.24 -0.71
N THR A 55 4.47 -10.49 -0.62
CA THR A 55 5.88 -10.81 -0.93
C THR A 55 6.25 -10.33 -2.32
N LEU A 56 5.37 -10.56 -3.31
CA LEU A 56 5.60 -10.13 -4.69
C LEU A 56 5.58 -8.60 -4.82
N LEU A 57 4.63 -7.90 -4.17
CA LEU A 57 4.62 -6.43 -4.13
C LEU A 57 5.95 -5.88 -3.62
N LEU A 58 6.45 -6.42 -2.50
CA LEU A 58 7.68 -5.96 -1.88
C LEU A 58 8.91 -6.26 -2.75
N GLN A 59 8.97 -7.44 -3.38
CA GLN A 59 10.03 -7.80 -4.34
C GLN A 59 10.04 -6.88 -5.56
N VAL A 60 8.85 -6.57 -6.12
CA VAL A 60 8.72 -5.61 -7.23
C VAL A 60 9.20 -4.23 -6.78
N THR A 61 8.77 -3.77 -5.59
CA THR A 61 9.20 -2.48 -5.04
C THR A 61 10.73 -2.42 -4.88
N GLN A 62 11.35 -3.47 -4.32
CA GLN A 62 12.82 -3.57 -4.21
C GLN A 62 13.52 -3.42 -5.56
N ARG A 63 12.90 -3.94 -6.62
CA ARG A 63 13.54 -4.04 -7.93
C ARG A 63 13.42 -2.78 -8.77
N ILE A 64 12.30 -2.06 -8.67
CA ILE A 64 12.00 -0.93 -9.55
C ILE A 64 12.12 0.43 -8.88
N CYS A 65 11.95 0.53 -7.54
CA CYS A 65 12.05 1.80 -6.84
C CYS A 65 13.51 2.17 -6.59
N VAL A 66 13.82 3.45 -6.84
CA VAL A 66 15.16 4.00 -6.63
C VAL A 66 15.49 4.23 -5.16
N ASP A 67 14.47 4.37 -4.30
CA ASP A 67 14.63 4.54 -2.87
C ASP A 67 14.26 3.24 -2.13
N GLN A 68 15.25 2.65 -1.46
CA GLN A 68 15.03 1.44 -0.66
C GLN A 68 14.07 1.66 0.54
N ASN A 69 13.82 2.90 0.94
CA ASN A 69 12.80 3.19 1.93
C ASN A 69 11.38 2.91 1.43
N ASP A 70 11.15 2.93 0.12
CA ASP A 70 9.86 2.57 -0.49
C ASP A 70 9.45 1.13 -0.16
N VAL A 71 10.41 0.22 0.02
CA VAL A 71 10.12 -1.17 0.43
C VAL A 71 9.58 -1.21 1.86
N TYR A 72 10.16 -0.44 2.78
CA TYR A 72 9.67 -0.35 4.16
C TYR A 72 8.33 0.39 4.24
N GLU A 73 8.12 1.37 3.37
CA GLU A 73 6.83 2.03 3.21
C GLU A 73 5.75 1.03 2.74
N ALA A 74 6.05 0.23 1.70
CA ALA A 74 5.15 -0.82 1.21
C ALA A 74 4.88 -1.89 2.29
N TYR A 75 5.91 -2.28 3.06
CA TYR A 75 5.77 -3.17 4.21
C TYR A 75 4.85 -2.58 5.29
N GLY A 76 5.00 -1.29 5.59
CA GLY A 76 4.13 -0.59 6.52
C GLY A 76 2.66 -0.55 6.08
N ARG A 77 2.42 -0.40 4.78
CA ARG A 77 1.05 -0.47 4.20
C ARG A 77 0.45 -1.87 4.31
N MET A 78 1.24 -2.92 4.08
CA MET A 78 0.83 -4.30 4.34
C MET A 78 0.41 -4.46 5.81
N CYS A 79 1.24 -4.02 6.75
CA CYS A 79 0.93 -4.08 8.17
C CYS A 79 -0.34 -3.30 8.51
N PHE A 80 -0.50 -2.10 7.94
CA PHE A 80 -1.71 -1.30 8.15
C PHE A 80 -2.96 -2.00 7.60
N ASN A 81 -2.94 -2.48 6.37
CA ASN A 81 -4.09 -3.16 5.75
C ASN A 81 -4.53 -4.37 6.59
N VAL A 82 -3.57 -5.17 7.02
CA VAL A 82 -3.84 -6.36 7.85
C VAL A 82 -4.42 -5.99 9.22
N LEU A 83 -3.80 -5.06 9.94
CA LEU A 83 -4.18 -4.72 11.31
C LEU A 83 -5.45 -3.85 11.37
N TYR A 84 -5.67 -2.99 10.37
CA TYR A 84 -6.87 -2.15 10.26
C TYR A 84 -8.07 -2.89 9.68
N GLY A 85 -7.84 -3.98 8.94
CA GLY A 85 -8.88 -4.72 8.23
C GLY A 85 -9.32 -4.07 6.92
N ASN A 86 -8.39 -3.42 6.22
CA ASN A 86 -8.58 -3.01 4.82
C ASN A 86 -8.32 -4.21 3.91
N LYS A 87 -9.36 -5.00 3.66
CA LYS A 87 -9.29 -6.23 2.85
C LYS A 87 -9.54 -6.01 1.36
N ASP A 88 -9.77 -4.77 0.94
CA ASP A 88 -9.86 -4.39 -0.48
C ASP A 88 -8.50 -3.98 -1.05
N ASP A 89 -7.48 -4.68 -0.62
CA ASP A 89 -6.07 -4.42 -0.84
C ASP A 89 -5.53 -5.05 -2.13
N HIS A 90 -6.32 -4.97 -3.20
CA HIS A 90 -5.93 -5.52 -4.50
C HIS A 90 -4.80 -4.73 -5.18
N GLY A 91 -4.13 -5.36 -6.14
CA GLY A 91 -2.93 -4.80 -6.79
C GLY A 91 -3.11 -3.49 -7.57
N LYS A 92 -4.35 -2.99 -7.78
CA LYS A 92 -4.57 -1.63 -8.32
C LYS A 92 -4.39 -0.55 -7.28
N ASN A 93 -4.48 -0.88 -5.98
CA ASN A 93 -4.31 0.05 -4.86
C ASN A 93 -2.84 0.27 -4.49
N PHE A 94 -1.93 -0.37 -5.24
CA PHE A 94 -0.48 -0.14 -5.18
C PHE A 94 0.01 0.35 -6.52
N ALA A 95 0.60 1.53 -6.56
CA ALA A 95 1.09 2.12 -7.80
C ALA A 95 2.49 2.71 -7.63
N PHE A 96 3.17 2.84 -8.74
CA PHE A 96 4.51 3.39 -8.85
C PHE A 96 4.47 4.61 -9.77
N LEU A 97 5.17 5.67 -9.37
CA LEU A 97 5.28 6.93 -10.11
C LEU A 97 6.69 7.05 -10.66
N PHE A 98 6.83 7.39 -11.92
CA PHE A 98 8.14 7.70 -12.49
C PHE A 98 8.57 9.10 -12.05
N ASP A 99 9.73 9.21 -11.46
CA ASP A 99 10.35 10.45 -11.03
C ASP A 99 11.47 10.83 -12.02
N ASP A 100 11.21 11.84 -12.84
CA ASP A 100 12.16 12.31 -13.85
C ASP A 100 13.47 12.82 -13.22
N GLU A 101 13.44 13.34 -11.99
CA GLU A 101 14.62 13.85 -11.29
C GLU A 101 15.52 12.73 -10.78
N LYS A 102 14.93 11.60 -10.45
CA LYS A 102 15.61 10.39 -9.93
C LYS A 102 15.88 9.34 -11.02
N ASP A 103 15.34 9.56 -12.21
CA ASP A 103 15.38 8.63 -13.35
C ASP A 103 14.94 7.21 -12.95
N GLY A 104 13.79 7.11 -12.27
CA GLY A 104 13.26 5.82 -11.85
C GLY A 104 11.95 5.91 -11.11
N TYR A 105 11.45 4.76 -10.68
CA TYR A 105 10.17 4.68 -9.99
C TYR A 105 10.30 4.94 -8.49
N THR A 106 9.23 5.51 -7.94
CA THR A 106 8.99 5.64 -6.50
C THR A 106 7.61 5.12 -6.17
N LEU A 107 7.39 4.67 -4.95
CA LEU A 107 6.06 4.22 -4.52
C LEU A 107 5.11 5.44 -4.46
N SER A 108 3.90 5.31 -5.02
CA SER A 108 2.88 6.37 -4.93
C SER A 108 2.48 6.63 -3.47
N PRO A 109 1.86 7.75 -3.12
CA PRO A 109 1.18 7.86 -1.83
C PRO A 109 0.19 6.72 -1.61
N PHE A 110 -0.08 6.35 -0.36
CA PHE A 110 -1.08 5.36 0.02
C PHE A 110 -2.48 5.94 -0.19
N TYR A 111 -3.33 5.26 -0.92
CA TYR A 111 -4.68 5.70 -1.29
C TYR A 111 -5.67 4.55 -1.22
N ASP A 112 -6.95 4.87 -1.33
CA ASP A 112 -8.06 3.92 -1.31
C ASP A 112 -8.09 3.06 -0.04
N ILE A 113 -7.98 3.76 1.10
CA ILE A 113 -7.92 3.14 2.41
C ILE A 113 -9.34 3.07 2.96
N THR A 114 -9.90 1.86 3.02
CA THR A 114 -11.25 1.62 3.52
C THR A 114 -11.26 0.43 4.47
N GLN A 115 -12.07 0.49 5.53
CA GLN A 115 -12.32 -0.67 6.35
C GLN A 115 -13.42 -1.53 5.71
N THR A 116 -13.10 -2.77 5.37
CA THR A 116 -13.99 -3.68 4.64
C THR A 116 -14.40 -4.85 5.52
N LYS A 117 -15.38 -4.59 6.41
CA LYS A 117 -15.85 -5.58 7.40
C LYS A 117 -16.53 -6.80 6.78
N GLU A 118 -17.12 -6.62 5.59
CA GLU A 118 -17.90 -7.66 4.88
C GLU A 118 -17.02 -8.67 4.14
N LYS A 119 -15.76 -8.33 3.84
CA LYS A 119 -14.83 -9.24 3.17
C LYS A 119 -14.28 -10.27 4.16
N PHE A 120 -14.32 -11.53 3.76
CA PHE A 120 -13.84 -12.64 4.59
C PHE A 120 -12.31 -12.68 4.64
N GLU A 121 -11.65 -12.48 3.50
CA GLU A 121 -10.19 -12.53 3.34
C GLU A 121 -9.67 -11.29 2.62
N HIS A 122 -8.35 -11.05 2.73
CA HIS A 122 -7.64 -10.06 1.95
C HIS A 122 -7.61 -10.43 0.47
N GLU A 123 -7.66 -9.43 -0.42
CA GLU A 123 -7.50 -9.64 -1.88
C GLU A 123 -6.06 -10.06 -2.23
N MET A 124 -5.08 -9.55 -1.49
CA MET A 124 -3.69 -10.02 -1.56
C MET A 124 -3.38 -10.86 -0.33
N THR A 125 -2.79 -12.04 -0.55
CA THR A 125 -2.30 -12.86 0.56
C THR A 125 -1.03 -12.30 1.19
N VAL A 126 -0.76 -12.66 2.43
CA VAL A 126 0.51 -12.43 3.10
C VAL A 126 1.13 -13.79 3.39
N ASN A 127 2.26 -14.09 2.77
CA ASN A 127 2.92 -15.39 2.88
C ASN A 127 1.97 -16.56 2.51
N GLY A 128 1.10 -16.34 1.51
CA GLY A 128 0.09 -17.30 1.07
C GLY A 128 -1.16 -17.40 1.96
N VAL A 129 -1.30 -16.56 2.98
CA VAL A 129 -2.41 -16.59 3.94
C VAL A 129 -3.38 -15.44 3.68
N GLY A 130 -4.67 -15.73 3.51
CA GLY A 130 -5.72 -14.72 3.25
C GLY A 130 -6.20 -13.98 4.50
N ASN A 131 -6.06 -14.58 5.70
CA ASN A 131 -6.28 -13.93 7.00
C ASN A 131 -4.99 -13.96 7.83
N PRO A 132 -4.00 -13.13 7.48
CA PRO A 132 -2.68 -13.19 8.07
C PRO A 132 -2.64 -12.67 9.51
N THR A 133 -1.64 -13.13 10.24
CA THR A 133 -1.27 -12.70 11.57
C THR A 133 0.06 -11.94 11.55
N GLU A 134 0.46 -11.37 12.68
CA GLU A 134 1.77 -10.74 12.83
C GLU A 134 2.93 -11.69 12.48
N LYS A 135 2.77 -12.99 12.76
CA LYS A 135 3.78 -14.01 12.40
C LYS A 135 3.98 -14.05 10.89
N ASP A 136 2.90 -13.93 10.12
CA ASP A 136 2.95 -13.95 8.65
C ASP A 136 3.60 -12.67 8.11
N LEU A 137 3.34 -11.51 8.74
CA LEU A 137 4.02 -10.24 8.41
C LEU A 137 5.53 -10.36 8.59
N LEU A 138 5.99 -10.92 9.70
CA LEU A 138 7.42 -11.12 9.96
C LEU A 138 8.04 -12.19 9.05
N ALA A 139 7.28 -13.23 8.68
CA ALA A 139 7.75 -14.25 7.74
C ALA A 139 8.00 -13.65 6.34
N VAL A 140 7.17 -12.71 5.89
CA VAL A 140 7.40 -11.98 4.65
C VAL A 140 8.67 -11.12 4.75
N ALA A 141 8.87 -10.42 5.88
CA ALA A 141 10.07 -9.60 6.09
C ALA A 141 11.36 -10.44 6.02
N ASP A 142 11.37 -11.60 6.67
CA ASP A 142 12.49 -12.54 6.64
C ASP A 142 12.76 -13.06 5.22
N ARG A 143 11.70 -13.47 4.52
CA ARG A 143 11.77 -14.02 3.16
C ARG A 143 12.39 -13.09 2.12
N ILE A 144 12.20 -11.78 2.28
CA ILE A 144 12.74 -10.75 1.39
C ILE A 144 13.94 -10.01 1.99
N GLU A 145 14.51 -10.57 3.05
CA GLU A 145 15.72 -10.08 3.70
C GLU A 145 15.64 -8.64 4.25
N LEU A 146 14.46 -8.24 4.76
CA LEU A 146 14.33 -6.98 5.47
C LEU A 146 14.86 -7.09 6.91
N SER A 147 15.26 -5.94 7.46
CA SER A 147 15.66 -5.85 8.87
C SER A 147 14.47 -6.15 9.80
N ILE A 148 14.49 -7.31 10.44
CA ILE A 148 13.43 -7.74 11.37
C ILE A 148 13.21 -6.75 12.52
N PRO A 149 14.25 -6.16 13.16
CA PRO A 149 14.03 -5.12 14.16
C PRO A 149 13.29 -3.89 13.62
N LYS A 150 13.62 -3.44 12.39
CA LYS A 150 12.93 -2.32 11.74
C LYS A 150 11.48 -2.67 11.42
N CYS A 151 11.22 -3.89 10.93
CA CYS A 151 9.87 -4.38 10.63
C CYS A 151 9.00 -4.49 11.88
N LYS A 152 9.54 -4.99 13.00
CA LYS A 152 8.83 -4.98 14.31
C LYS A 152 8.46 -3.57 14.73
N GLY A 153 9.39 -2.62 14.65
CA GLY A 153 9.11 -1.22 14.96
C GLY A 153 8.04 -0.59 14.07
N ILE A 154 7.88 -1.05 12.82
CA ILE A 154 6.79 -0.62 11.94
C ILE A 154 5.46 -1.21 12.42
N ILE A 155 5.41 -2.50 12.73
CA ILE A 155 4.21 -3.16 13.27
C ILE A 155 3.74 -2.47 14.55
N ASP A 156 4.66 -2.22 15.49
CA ASP A 156 4.34 -1.59 16.78
C ASP A 156 3.74 -0.19 16.58
N ARG A 157 4.35 0.64 15.72
CA ARG A 157 3.80 1.97 15.39
C ARG A 157 2.41 1.92 14.77
N VAL A 158 2.14 0.92 13.92
CA VAL A 158 0.80 0.76 13.35
C VAL A 158 -0.19 0.38 14.43
N LYS A 159 0.16 -0.53 15.32
CA LYS A 159 -0.68 -0.93 16.46
C LYS A 159 -1.00 0.24 17.38
N GLU A 160 -0.01 1.05 17.75
CA GLU A 160 -0.19 2.23 18.62
C GLU A 160 -1.19 3.25 18.08
N VAL A 161 -1.33 3.34 16.76
CA VAL A 161 -2.27 4.29 16.13
C VAL A 161 -3.67 3.69 16.00
N LEU A 162 -3.79 2.38 15.95
CA LEU A 162 -5.08 1.67 15.77
C LEU A 162 -5.78 1.34 17.09
N LEU A 163 -5.06 1.41 18.22
CA LEU A 163 -5.58 1.24 19.58
C LEU A 163 -6.07 2.55 20.14
#